data_ce7fd9c04cb72fbfe948a56ad82f23c4
#
_entry.id   ce7fd9c04cb72fbfe948a56ad82f23c4
#
_cell.length_a   1.000
_cell.length_b   1.000
_cell.length_c   1.000
_cell.angle_alpha   90.00
_cell.angle_beta   90.00
_cell.angle_gamma   90.00
#
_symmetry.space_group_name_H-M   'P 1'
#
loop_
_entity.id
_entity.type
_entity.pdbx_description
1 polymer ?
#
loop_
_entity_poly.entity_id
_entity_poly.type
_entity_poly.pdbx_seq_one_letter_code
_entity_poly.pdbx_strand_id
1 'polypeptide(L)' 'MIEKSIERLRAYNDWRIGKDERTMEEAGITPSQITIDLQNVLNELEKLIKMRDSE' A
#
# COMPACT_ATOMS: atom_id res chain seq x y z
N MET A 1 -1.45 10.23 -5.57
CA MET A 1 -0.28 9.68 -6.29
C MET A 1 0.25 8.47 -5.55
N ILE A 2 1.27 7.81 -6.10
CA ILE A 2 1.79 6.56 -5.55
C ILE A 2 2.35 6.72 -4.13
N GLU A 3 2.90 7.88 -3.80
CA GLU A 3 3.45 8.15 -2.47
C GLU A 3 2.40 8.01 -1.38
N LYS A 4 1.18 8.47 -1.64
CA LYS A 4 0.07 8.33 -0.68
C LYS A 4 -0.30 6.86 -0.48
N SER A 5 -0.30 6.10 -1.57
CA SER A 5 -0.56 4.66 -1.49
C SER A 5 0.50 3.95 -0.66
N ILE A 6 1.77 4.32 -0.85
CA ILE A 6 2.87 3.75 -0.07
C ILE A 6 2.72 4.07 1.41
N GLU A 7 2.38 5.33 1.74
CA GLU A 7 2.18 5.74 3.14
C GLU A 7 1.05 4.95 3.80
N ARG A 8 -0.08 4.81 3.12
CA ARG A 8 -1.22 4.07 3.65
C ARG A 8 -0.91 2.60 3.83
N LEU A 9 -0.17 2.00 2.88
CA LEU A 9 0.21 0.59 2.98
C LEU A 9 1.20 0.37 4.13
N ARG A 10 2.11 1.30 4.37
CA ARG A 10 3.02 1.21 5.53
C ARG A 10 2.24 1.26 6.83
N ALA A 11 1.30 2.19 6.94
CA ALA A 11 0.46 2.31 8.13
C ALA A 11 -0.35 1.03 8.35
N TYR A 12 -0.91 0.46 7.27
CA TYR A 12 -1.64 -0.79 7.34
C TYR A 12 -0.75 -1.93 7.80
N ASN A 13 0.44 -2.03 7.23
CA ASN A 13 1.38 -3.10 7.59
C ASN A 13 1.82 -2.99 9.05
N ASP A 14 2.12 -1.77 9.52
CA ASP A 14 2.48 -1.54 10.92
C ASP A 14 1.36 -1.95 11.87
N TRP A 15 0.12 -1.63 11.51
CA TRP A 15 -1.04 -2.05 12.27
C TRP A 15 -1.17 -3.58 12.27
N ARG A 16 -0.97 -4.19 11.12
CA ARG A 16 -1.12 -5.64 10.92
C ARG A 16 -0.14 -6.45 11.73
N ILE A 17 1.11 -5.99 11.84
CA ILE A 17 2.16 -6.69 12.59
C ILE A 17 2.18 -6.34 14.07
N GLY A 18 1.22 -5.55 14.52
CA GLY A 18 1.03 -5.27 15.94
C GLY A 18 1.77 -4.06 16.49
N LYS A 19 2.36 -3.23 15.64
CA LYS A 19 3.00 -1.98 16.08
C LYS A 19 1.98 -0.93 16.50
N ASP A 20 0.76 -1.06 16.01
CA ASP A 20 -0.33 -0.14 16.32
C ASP A 20 -1.46 -0.95 16.94
N GLU A 21 -1.81 -0.65 18.18
CA GLU A 21 -2.82 -1.40 18.95
C GLU A 21 -4.25 -0.89 18.70
N ARG A 22 -4.40 0.17 17.93
CA ARG A 22 -5.72 0.73 17.62
C ARG A 22 -6.50 -0.21 16.71
N THR A 23 -7.83 -0.03 16.68
CA THR A 23 -8.67 -0.75 15.73
C THR A 23 -8.44 -0.18 14.33
N MET A 24 -8.91 -0.89 13.30
CA MET A 24 -8.84 -0.40 11.92
C MET A 24 -9.44 1.00 11.78
N GLU A 25 -10.61 1.20 12.38
CA GLU A 25 -11.30 2.50 12.33
C GLU A 25 -10.48 3.60 12.98
N GLU A 26 -9.92 3.33 14.17
CA GLU A 26 -9.11 4.30 14.88
C GLU A 26 -7.83 4.64 14.15
N ALA A 27 -7.25 3.66 13.47
CA ALA A 27 -6.04 3.86 12.69
C ALA A 27 -6.31 4.52 11.33
N GLY A 28 -7.57 4.70 10.97
CA GLY A 28 -7.96 5.29 9.69
C GLY A 28 -7.76 4.37 8.51
N ILE A 29 -7.76 3.06 8.74
CA ILE A 29 -7.54 2.06 7.71
C ILE A 29 -8.88 1.60 7.15
N THR A 30 -9.04 1.70 5.82
CA THR A 30 -10.24 1.26 5.11
C THR A 30 -9.86 0.13 4.16
N PRO A 31 -10.44 -1.07 4.30
CA PRO A 31 -10.07 -2.21 3.43
C PRO A 31 -10.16 -1.93 1.94
N SER A 32 -11.21 -1.23 1.49
CA SER A 32 -11.35 -0.90 0.08
C SER A 32 -10.24 0.04 -0.40
N GLN A 33 -9.81 0.99 0.43
CA GLN A 33 -8.71 1.88 0.09
C GLN A 33 -7.40 1.11 0.02
N ILE A 34 -7.19 0.15 0.90
CA ILE A 34 -5.99 -0.70 0.89
C ILE A 34 -5.93 -1.50 -0.41
N THR A 35 -7.06 -2.03 -0.87
CA THR A 35 -7.13 -2.76 -2.14
C THR A 35 -6.71 -1.86 -3.31
N ILE A 36 -7.22 -0.64 -3.36
CA ILE A 36 -6.87 0.34 -4.40
C ILE A 36 -5.37 0.67 -4.33
N ASP A 37 -4.86 0.90 -3.13
CA ASP A 37 -3.44 1.24 -2.93
C ASP A 37 -2.53 0.09 -3.36
N LEU A 38 -2.89 -1.15 -3.04
CA LEU A 38 -2.15 -2.33 -3.49
C LEU A 38 -2.13 -2.43 -5.01
N GLN A 39 -3.27 -2.22 -5.66
CA GLN A 39 -3.34 -2.25 -7.12
C GLN A 39 -2.44 -1.18 -7.74
N ASN A 40 -2.45 0.02 -7.19
CA ASN A 40 -1.61 1.11 -7.69
C ASN A 40 -0.13 0.79 -7.57
N VAL A 41 0.29 0.26 -6.42
CA VAL A 41 1.68 -0.09 -6.17
C VAL A 41 2.11 -1.25 -7.07
N LEU A 42 1.27 -2.27 -7.20
CA LEU A 42 1.57 -3.42 -8.06
C LEU A 42 1.69 -3.01 -9.52
N ASN A 43 0.82 -2.11 -9.99
CA ASN A 43 0.90 -1.61 -11.35
C ASN A 43 2.20 -0.85 -11.61
N GLU A 44 2.65 -0.04 -10.64
CA GLU A 44 3.92 0.68 -10.77
C GLU A 44 5.10 -0.28 -10.78
N LEU A 45 5.08 -1.30 -9.94
CA LEU A 45 6.14 -2.31 -9.91
C LEU A 45 6.21 -3.07 -11.24
N GLU A 46 5.07 -3.43 -11.80
CA GLU A 46 5.01 -4.12 -13.09
C GLU A 46 5.59 -3.25 -14.21
N LYS A 47 5.29 -1.96 -14.20
CA LYS A 47 5.86 -1.01 -15.16
C LYS A 47 7.38 -0.98 -15.07
N LEU A 48 7.91 -0.91 -13.86
CA LEU A 48 9.35 -0.87 -13.63
C LEU A 48 10.03 -2.15 -14.11
N ILE A 49 9.41 -3.30 -13.89
CA ILE A 49 9.92 -4.60 -14.35
C ILE A 49 9.93 -4.63 -15.87
N LYS A 50 8.86 -4.19 -16.53
CA LYS A 50 8.78 -4.13 -17.98
C LYS A 50 9.84 -3.19 -18.58
N MET A 51 10.07 -2.06 -17.94
CA MET A 51 11.10 -1.12 -18.39
C MET A 51 12.50 -1.73 -18.30
N ARG A 52 12.77 -2.51 -17.26
CA ARG A 52 14.05 -3.22 -17.12
C ARG A 52 14.22 -4.28 -18.21
N ASP A 53 13.15 -5.03 -18.49
CA ASP A 53 13.19 -6.15 -19.43
C ASP A 53 13.31 -5.68 -20.89
N SER A 54 12.88 -4.45 -21.18
CA SER A 54 12.94 -3.92 -22.54
C SER A 54 14.30 -3.28 -22.89
N GLU A 55 15.22 -3.26 -21.97
CA GLU A 55 16.61 -2.84 -22.23
C GLU A 55 17.47 -4.01 -22.81
#